data_b0d5954446df3059d7693f718443a88d
#
_entry.id   b0d5954446df3059d7693f718443a88d
#
_cell.length_a   1.000
_cell.length_b   1.000
_cell.length_c   1.000
_cell.angle_alpha   90.00
_cell.angle_beta   90.00
_cell.angle_gamma   90.00
#
_symmetry.space_group_name_H-M   'P 1'
#
loop_
_entity.id
_entity.type
_entity.pdbx_description
1 polymer ?
#
loop_
_entity_poly.entity_id
_entity_poly.type
_entity_poly.pdbx_seq_one_letter_code
_entity_poly.pdbx_strand_id
1 'polypeptide(L)'
;MSLPRLEPASPQGDGSAGVVLVLHGGRPDGQQDAGGFLLSHVRMVPFGQAIARAGASRGVETALLRYRVRGWNARDDAAGIPDPVRDARWALDDVRGRHGPDVRIVLVGHSMGARAALRVGGDENVVGVAALAPWIGRHEPTGHLRGQTLLVAHGDRERMTDPRASLWFAGRVAEISDHVARFEVLGDGHAMLRRAGDWHGLVARFAMAALGLEPFDDAVANAMAAGAPEGLSVPLSR
;
A
#
# COMPACT_ATOMS: atom_id res chain seq x y z
N MET A 1 -25.25 -4.80 -7.02
CA MET A 1 -23.87 -4.31 -6.82
C MET A 1 -22.96 -5.52 -6.81
N SER A 2 -21.85 -5.49 -7.55
CA SER A 2 -20.81 -6.54 -7.48
C SER A 2 -20.22 -6.60 -6.07
N LEU A 3 -19.74 -7.78 -5.66
CA LEU A 3 -18.94 -7.92 -4.44
C LEU A 3 -17.48 -7.54 -4.75
N PRO A 4 -16.70 -7.10 -3.74
CA PRO A 4 -15.26 -7.00 -3.91
C PRO A 4 -14.69 -8.40 -4.14
N ARG A 5 -13.52 -8.50 -4.77
CA ARG A 5 -12.89 -9.80 -5.00
C ARG A 5 -11.37 -9.68 -4.92
N LEU A 6 -10.72 -10.77 -4.53
CA LEU A 6 -9.27 -10.94 -4.59
C LEU A 6 -8.89 -11.69 -5.86
N GLU A 7 -8.02 -11.08 -6.67
CA GLU A 7 -7.48 -11.66 -7.90
C GLU A 7 -6.05 -12.11 -7.63
N PRO A 8 -5.75 -13.42 -7.71
CA PRO A 8 -4.42 -13.92 -7.38
C PRO A 8 -3.37 -13.39 -8.37
N ALA A 9 -2.23 -12.94 -7.87
CA ALA A 9 -1.05 -12.70 -8.70
C ALA A 9 -0.28 -14.02 -8.89
N SER A 10 0.42 -14.19 -10.00
CA SER A 10 1.17 -15.40 -10.29
C SER A 10 2.67 -15.14 -10.36
N PRO A 11 3.52 -16.02 -9.80
CA PRO A 11 3.20 -17.28 -9.11
C PRO A 11 2.59 -17.09 -7.73
N GLN A 12 1.95 -18.13 -7.16
CA GLN A 12 1.34 -18.11 -5.83
C GLN A 12 2.12 -18.97 -4.84
N GLY A 13 2.29 -18.44 -3.61
CA GLY A 13 2.57 -19.23 -2.41
C GLY A 13 1.28 -19.74 -1.77
N ASP A 14 1.40 -20.56 -0.75
CA ASP A 14 0.28 -21.15 0.00
C ASP A 14 -0.26 -20.24 1.13
N GLY A 15 0.33 -19.06 1.33
CA GLY A 15 -0.02 -18.13 2.39
C GLY A 15 0.55 -18.48 3.77
N SER A 16 1.32 -19.56 3.91
CA SER A 16 1.86 -20.02 5.20
C SER A 16 2.80 -19.01 5.87
N ALA A 17 3.49 -18.19 5.08
CA ALA A 17 4.36 -17.12 5.59
C ALA A 17 3.66 -15.75 5.67
N GLY A 18 2.49 -15.63 5.07
CA GLY A 18 1.67 -14.41 5.06
C GLY A 18 1.11 -14.06 3.69
N VAL A 19 0.34 -12.98 3.66
CA VAL A 19 -0.38 -12.52 2.47
C VAL A 19 -0.03 -11.07 2.15
N VAL A 20 0.17 -10.75 0.88
CA VAL A 20 0.31 -9.37 0.42
C VAL A 20 -0.92 -8.97 -0.38
N LEU A 21 -1.64 -7.96 0.10
CA LEU A 21 -2.79 -7.38 -0.59
C LEU A 21 -2.39 -6.12 -1.35
N VAL A 22 -2.65 -6.11 -2.64
CA VAL A 22 -2.35 -4.99 -3.54
C VAL A 22 -3.64 -4.24 -3.88
N LEU A 23 -3.68 -2.94 -3.59
CA LEU A 23 -4.84 -2.07 -3.68
C LEU A 23 -4.63 -1.03 -4.78
N HIS A 24 -5.50 -1.04 -5.80
CA HIS A 24 -5.37 -0.13 -6.94
C HIS A 24 -5.95 1.26 -6.68
N GLY A 25 -5.57 2.23 -7.52
CA GLY A 25 -6.11 3.59 -7.51
C GLY A 25 -7.57 3.65 -7.98
N GLY A 26 -8.18 4.83 -7.81
CA GLY A 26 -9.56 5.09 -8.20
C GLY A 26 -9.82 6.57 -8.40
N ARG A 27 -11.03 7.02 -8.09
CA ARG A 27 -11.51 8.40 -8.23
C ARG A 27 -12.04 8.94 -6.91
N PRO A 28 -12.15 10.26 -6.72
CA PRO A 28 -12.84 10.83 -5.57
C PRO A 28 -14.29 10.34 -5.46
N ASP A 29 -15.01 10.31 -6.60
CA ASP A 29 -16.39 9.90 -6.68
C ASP A 29 -16.63 8.93 -7.83
N GLY A 30 -17.57 8.02 -7.70
CA GLY A 30 -18.00 7.10 -8.75
C GLY A 30 -18.62 5.83 -8.23
N GLN A 31 -19.91 5.63 -8.54
CA GLN A 31 -20.68 4.43 -8.21
C GLN A 31 -20.62 3.36 -9.30
N GLN A 32 -19.89 3.63 -10.40
CA GLN A 32 -19.75 2.65 -11.47
C GLN A 32 -18.99 1.43 -10.96
N ASP A 33 -19.44 0.26 -11.42
CA ASP A 33 -18.79 -1.01 -11.15
C ASP A 33 -17.31 -0.98 -11.56
N ALA A 34 -16.44 -1.47 -10.68
CA ALA A 34 -15.01 -1.61 -10.93
C ALA A 34 -14.64 -2.94 -11.62
N GLY A 35 -15.64 -3.77 -11.98
CA GLY A 35 -15.43 -5.09 -12.58
C GLY A 35 -14.89 -5.09 -14.03
N GLY A 36 -14.95 -3.96 -14.75
CA GLY A 36 -14.44 -3.84 -16.11
C GLY A 36 -12.94 -3.53 -16.19
N PHE A 37 -12.45 -3.24 -17.39
CA PHE A 37 -11.06 -2.82 -17.61
C PHE A 37 -10.80 -1.46 -16.94
N LEU A 38 -9.86 -1.43 -16.00
CA LEU A 38 -9.43 -0.25 -15.27
C LEU A 38 -7.92 -0.07 -15.37
N LEU A 39 -7.46 1.02 -15.98
CA LEU A 39 -6.03 1.35 -16.06
C LEU A 39 -5.37 1.40 -14.68
N SER A 40 -6.07 1.88 -13.65
CA SER A 40 -5.56 1.91 -12.27
C SER A 40 -5.32 0.52 -11.69
N HIS A 41 -6.18 -0.45 -12.01
CA HIS A 41 -5.98 -1.85 -11.63
C HIS A 41 -4.84 -2.49 -12.43
N VAL A 42 -4.87 -2.34 -13.76
CA VAL A 42 -3.83 -2.91 -14.66
C VAL A 42 -2.43 -2.42 -14.26
N ARG A 43 -2.30 -1.17 -13.82
CA ARG A 43 -1.04 -0.60 -13.31
C ARG A 43 -0.48 -1.38 -12.12
N MET A 44 -1.33 -1.94 -11.27
CA MET A 44 -0.90 -2.67 -10.09
C MET A 44 -0.59 -4.15 -10.36
N VAL A 45 -0.96 -4.69 -11.51
CA VAL A 45 -0.65 -6.08 -11.88
C VAL A 45 0.87 -6.36 -11.86
N PRO A 46 1.75 -5.53 -12.46
CA PRO A 46 3.19 -5.75 -12.39
C PRO A 46 3.76 -5.71 -10.96
N PHE A 47 3.19 -4.87 -10.08
CA PHE A 47 3.55 -4.86 -8.66
C PHE A 47 3.19 -6.18 -7.99
N GLY A 48 1.96 -6.65 -8.16
CA GLY A 48 1.53 -7.96 -7.64
C GLY A 48 2.42 -9.10 -8.16
N GLN A 49 2.77 -9.09 -9.44
CA GLN A 49 3.67 -10.08 -10.04
C GLN A 49 5.11 -10.00 -9.50
N ALA A 50 5.63 -8.80 -9.23
CA ALA A 50 6.96 -8.64 -8.66
C ALA A 50 7.02 -9.18 -7.22
N ILE A 51 6.00 -8.89 -6.41
CA ILE A 51 5.86 -9.40 -5.05
C ILE A 51 5.68 -10.92 -5.07
N ALA A 52 4.80 -11.44 -5.93
CA ALA A 52 4.56 -12.87 -6.07
C ALA A 52 5.83 -13.64 -6.46
N ARG A 53 6.64 -13.12 -7.40
CA ARG A 53 7.94 -13.72 -7.76
C ARG A 53 8.93 -13.74 -6.59
N ALA A 54 8.91 -12.70 -5.75
CA ALA A 54 9.80 -12.64 -4.59
C ALA A 54 9.38 -13.60 -3.46
N GLY A 55 8.07 -13.85 -3.32
CA GLY A 55 7.51 -14.49 -2.13
C GLY A 55 6.90 -15.87 -2.31
N ALA A 56 6.52 -16.29 -3.54
CA ALA A 56 5.78 -17.55 -3.74
C ALA A 56 6.51 -18.79 -3.21
N SER A 57 7.80 -18.93 -3.50
CA SER A 57 8.64 -20.05 -3.00
C SER A 57 8.91 -19.99 -1.49
N ARG A 58 8.53 -18.88 -0.83
CA ARG A 58 8.67 -18.65 0.60
C ARG A 58 7.33 -18.76 1.34
N GLY A 59 6.28 -19.23 0.68
CA GLY A 59 4.95 -19.36 1.27
C GLY A 59 4.12 -18.06 1.31
N VAL A 60 4.45 -17.04 0.50
CA VAL A 60 3.69 -15.78 0.44
C VAL A 60 2.63 -15.85 -0.64
N GLU A 61 1.36 -15.68 -0.25
CA GLU A 61 0.27 -15.42 -1.20
C GLU A 61 0.25 -13.93 -1.57
N THR A 62 -0.04 -13.62 -2.83
CA THR A 62 -0.21 -12.24 -3.30
C THR A 62 -1.51 -12.11 -4.06
N ALA A 63 -2.36 -11.16 -3.66
CA ALA A 63 -3.64 -10.92 -4.32
C ALA A 63 -3.89 -9.42 -4.55
N LEU A 64 -4.54 -9.10 -5.67
CA LEU A 64 -5.00 -7.76 -5.99
C LEU A 64 -6.46 -7.62 -5.58
N LEU A 65 -6.74 -6.63 -4.75
CA LEU A 65 -8.11 -6.27 -4.41
C LEU A 65 -8.75 -5.51 -5.57
N ARG A 66 -9.83 -6.06 -6.11
CA ARG A 66 -10.72 -5.35 -7.01
C ARG A 66 -11.91 -4.81 -6.22
N TYR A 67 -12.04 -3.51 -6.19
CA TYR A 67 -13.13 -2.83 -5.49
C TYR A 67 -14.47 -3.06 -6.17
N ARG A 68 -15.57 -2.91 -5.43
CA ARG A 68 -16.94 -2.94 -5.94
C ARG A 68 -17.21 -1.76 -6.89
N VAL A 69 -16.76 -0.57 -6.48
CA VAL A 69 -16.98 0.69 -7.21
C VAL A 69 -15.69 1.47 -7.41
N ARG A 70 -15.70 2.43 -8.35
CA ARG A 70 -14.50 3.16 -8.77
C ARG A 70 -14.10 4.30 -7.85
N GLY A 71 -15.03 4.79 -7.01
CA GLY A 71 -14.86 6.00 -6.23
C GLY A 71 -14.57 5.78 -4.75
N TRP A 72 -13.99 6.81 -4.12
CA TRP A 72 -13.87 6.90 -2.68
C TRP A 72 -15.24 7.04 -2.01
N ASN A 73 -16.12 7.85 -2.61
CA ASN A 73 -17.53 8.03 -2.27
C ASN A 73 -17.81 8.49 -0.83
N ALA A 74 -16.87 9.16 -0.20
CA ALA A 74 -17.06 9.81 1.09
C ALA A 74 -16.37 11.18 1.09
N ARG A 75 -17.01 12.17 1.69
CA ARG A 75 -16.38 13.45 1.96
C ARG A 75 -15.46 13.32 3.18
N ASP A 76 -14.40 14.12 3.24
CA ASP A 76 -13.43 14.09 4.35
C ASP A 76 -14.07 14.42 5.71
N ASP A 77 -15.20 15.14 5.70
CA ASP A 77 -15.99 15.54 6.87
C ASP A 77 -17.23 14.64 7.13
N ALA A 78 -17.45 13.62 6.29
CA ALA A 78 -18.60 12.74 6.43
C ALA A 78 -18.35 11.61 7.43
N ALA A 79 -19.34 11.29 8.26
CA ALA A 79 -19.32 10.19 9.21
C ALA A 79 -19.32 8.80 8.58
N GLY A 80 -19.29 8.71 7.25
CA GLY A 80 -19.35 7.46 6.51
C GLY A 80 -17.99 6.80 6.30
N ILE A 81 -17.95 5.46 6.31
CA ILE A 81 -16.78 4.70 5.89
C ILE A 81 -16.71 4.70 4.37
N PRO A 82 -15.60 5.15 3.74
CA PRO A 82 -15.43 5.14 2.29
C PRO A 82 -15.54 3.74 1.70
N ASP A 83 -16.06 3.62 0.47
CA ASP A 83 -16.24 2.32 -0.18
C ASP A 83 -14.95 1.50 -0.28
N PRO A 84 -13.79 2.06 -0.71
CA PRO A 84 -12.54 1.29 -0.76
C PRO A 84 -12.02 0.83 0.61
N VAL A 85 -12.36 1.55 1.68
CA VAL A 85 -12.01 1.14 3.05
C VAL A 85 -12.89 -0.04 3.50
N ARG A 86 -14.18 -0.05 3.14
CA ARG A 86 -15.05 -1.20 3.40
C ARG A 86 -14.58 -2.43 2.64
N ASP A 87 -14.20 -2.26 1.37
CA ASP A 87 -13.70 -3.35 0.54
C ASP A 87 -12.34 -3.87 1.02
N ALA A 88 -11.46 -2.99 1.52
CA ALA A 88 -10.19 -3.39 2.12
C ALA A 88 -10.41 -4.18 3.43
N ARG A 89 -11.35 -3.76 4.29
CA ARG A 89 -11.73 -4.53 5.49
C ARG A 89 -12.28 -5.91 5.14
N TRP A 90 -13.17 -5.97 4.15
CA TRP A 90 -13.65 -7.25 3.64
C TRP A 90 -12.50 -8.15 3.18
N ALA A 91 -11.49 -7.60 2.49
CA ALA A 91 -10.33 -8.37 2.04
C ALA A 91 -9.48 -8.91 3.22
N LEU A 92 -9.32 -8.12 4.28
CA LEU A 92 -8.66 -8.58 5.51
C LEU A 92 -9.45 -9.72 6.17
N ASP A 93 -10.78 -9.60 6.26
CA ASP A 93 -11.65 -10.65 6.81
C ASP A 93 -11.59 -11.92 5.95
N ASP A 94 -11.60 -11.82 4.63
CA ASP A 94 -11.48 -12.95 3.71
C ASP A 94 -10.14 -13.68 3.89
N VAL A 95 -9.04 -12.94 3.99
CA VAL A 95 -7.70 -13.50 4.24
C VAL A 95 -7.67 -14.23 5.60
N ARG A 96 -8.18 -13.62 6.67
CA ARG A 96 -8.29 -14.27 7.99
C ARG A 96 -9.11 -15.56 7.92
N GLY A 97 -10.21 -15.53 7.19
CA GLY A 97 -11.08 -16.71 7.01
C GLY A 97 -10.37 -17.86 6.32
N ARG A 98 -9.44 -17.59 5.40
CA ARG A 98 -8.71 -18.61 4.65
C ARG A 98 -7.44 -19.11 5.34
N HIS A 99 -6.72 -18.24 6.04
CA HIS A 99 -5.39 -18.51 6.57
C HIS A 99 -5.33 -18.55 8.11
N GLY A 100 -6.42 -18.24 8.79
CA GLY A 100 -6.48 -18.20 10.25
C GLY A 100 -6.26 -16.81 10.86
N PRO A 101 -6.53 -16.68 12.18
CA PRO A 101 -6.52 -15.38 12.85
C PRO A 101 -5.14 -14.74 12.98
N ASP A 102 -4.08 -15.53 12.94
CA ASP A 102 -2.69 -15.06 13.16
C ASP A 102 -1.96 -14.76 11.83
N VAL A 103 -2.66 -14.78 10.69
CA VAL A 103 -2.06 -14.52 9.37
C VAL A 103 -1.45 -13.12 9.32
N ARG A 104 -0.20 -13.02 8.87
CA ARG A 104 0.50 -11.75 8.69
C ARG A 104 0.14 -11.15 7.33
N ILE A 105 -0.25 -9.89 7.30
CA ILE A 105 -0.70 -9.20 6.08
C ILE A 105 0.15 -7.96 5.84
N VAL A 106 0.63 -7.80 4.61
CA VAL A 106 1.21 -6.54 4.13
C VAL A 106 0.26 -5.91 3.13
N LEU A 107 0.03 -4.61 3.28
CA LEU A 107 -0.78 -3.83 2.36
C LEU A 107 0.11 -3.02 1.42
N VAL A 108 -0.16 -3.09 0.13
CA VAL A 108 0.50 -2.29 -0.90
C VAL A 108 -0.55 -1.51 -1.66
N GLY A 109 -0.57 -0.19 -1.56
CA GLY A 109 -1.59 0.63 -2.20
C GLY A 109 -1.01 1.70 -3.11
N HIS A 110 -1.77 2.06 -4.17
CA HIS A 110 -1.46 3.17 -5.05
C HIS A 110 -2.58 4.22 -5.04
N SER A 111 -2.23 5.50 -4.91
CA SER A 111 -3.17 6.62 -5.01
C SER A 111 -4.34 6.49 -4.00
N MET A 112 -5.59 6.35 -4.47
CA MET A 112 -6.75 6.04 -3.64
C MET A 112 -6.57 4.72 -2.86
N GLY A 113 -5.99 3.70 -3.48
CA GLY A 113 -5.70 2.42 -2.82
C GLY A 113 -4.66 2.55 -1.71
N ALA A 114 -3.69 3.45 -1.86
CA ALA A 114 -2.75 3.77 -0.77
C ALA A 114 -3.48 4.42 0.41
N ARG A 115 -4.40 5.34 0.15
CA ARG A 115 -5.24 5.94 1.19
C ARG A 115 -6.10 4.88 1.90
N ALA A 116 -6.68 3.94 1.15
CA ALA A 116 -7.45 2.85 1.74
C ALA A 116 -6.56 1.92 2.59
N ALA A 117 -5.37 1.56 2.11
CA ALA A 117 -4.39 0.76 2.87
C ALA A 117 -3.99 1.46 4.17
N LEU A 118 -3.69 2.76 4.13
CA LEU A 118 -3.40 3.55 5.32
C LEU A 118 -4.57 3.56 6.31
N ARG A 119 -5.83 3.63 5.84
CA ARG A 119 -7.03 3.63 6.70
C ARG A 119 -7.28 2.32 7.44
N VAL A 120 -6.84 1.20 6.89
CA VAL A 120 -6.97 -0.13 7.52
C VAL A 120 -5.63 -0.64 8.05
N GLY A 121 -4.56 0.14 7.92
CA GLY A 121 -3.21 -0.26 8.29
C GLY A 121 -2.96 -0.51 9.78
N GLY A 122 -3.89 -0.10 10.64
CA GLY A 122 -3.84 -0.40 12.08
C GLY A 122 -4.59 -1.69 12.48
N ASP A 123 -5.03 -2.50 11.52
CA ASP A 123 -5.60 -3.82 11.79
C ASP A 123 -4.52 -4.75 12.39
N GLU A 124 -4.92 -5.59 13.35
CA GLU A 124 -4.01 -6.44 14.12
C GLU A 124 -3.15 -7.42 13.29
N ASN A 125 -3.67 -7.85 12.14
CA ASN A 125 -2.95 -8.72 11.22
C ASN A 125 -2.02 -7.97 10.26
N VAL A 126 -2.15 -6.64 10.16
CA VAL A 126 -1.32 -5.84 9.26
C VAL A 126 0.04 -5.56 9.89
N VAL A 127 1.09 -6.10 9.28
CA VAL A 127 2.48 -5.98 9.75
C VAL A 127 3.30 -4.94 8.98
N GLY A 128 2.72 -4.38 7.90
CA GLY A 128 3.36 -3.33 7.13
C GLY A 128 2.45 -2.75 6.05
N VAL A 129 2.67 -1.46 5.74
CA VAL A 129 1.94 -0.74 4.70
C VAL A 129 2.91 -0.04 3.77
N ALA A 130 2.82 -0.30 2.46
CA ALA A 130 3.51 0.46 1.42
C ALA A 130 2.51 1.35 0.66
N ALA A 131 2.64 2.66 0.82
CA ALA A 131 1.77 3.67 0.23
C ALA A 131 2.48 4.39 -0.93
N LEU A 132 2.05 4.12 -2.17
CA LEU A 132 2.66 4.61 -3.40
C LEU A 132 1.85 5.78 -3.96
N ALA A 133 2.49 6.92 -4.15
CA ALA A 133 1.86 8.17 -4.61
C ALA A 133 0.49 8.40 -3.93
N PRO A 134 0.40 8.32 -2.58
CA PRO A 134 -0.87 8.28 -1.87
C PRO A 134 -1.67 9.56 -2.06
N TRP A 135 -2.97 9.41 -2.24
CA TRP A 135 -3.92 10.52 -2.17
C TRP A 135 -4.31 10.76 -0.72
N ILE A 136 -3.62 11.67 -0.04
CA ILE A 136 -3.86 11.99 1.37
C ILE A 136 -4.92 13.08 1.50
N GLY A 137 -5.96 12.81 2.29
CA GLY A 137 -6.99 13.78 2.65
C GLY A 137 -6.48 14.80 3.70
N ARG A 138 -7.11 15.97 3.75
CA ARG A 138 -6.70 17.05 4.68
C ARG A 138 -6.71 16.63 6.14
N HIS A 139 -7.64 15.77 6.55
CA HIS A 139 -7.83 15.29 7.93
C HIS A 139 -7.61 13.79 8.05
N GLU A 140 -6.60 13.26 7.33
CA GLU A 140 -6.30 11.84 7.36
C GLU A 140 -5.84 11.42 8.75
N PRO A 141 -6.51 10.44 9.41
CA PRO A 141 -6.14 9.99 10.74
C PRO A 141 -4.84 9.19 10.72
N THR A 142 -4.04 9.30 11.80
CA THR A 142 -2.76 8.59 11.95
C THR A 142 -2.70 7.74 13.22
N GLY A 143 -3.49 8.06 14.25
CA GLY A 143 -3.36 7.44 15.59
C GLY A 143 -3.46 5.91 15.62
N HIS A 144 -4.22 5.31 14.69
CA HIS A 144 -4.35 3.86 14.55
C HIS A 144 -3.10 3.18 13.93
N LEU A 145 -2.15 3.97 13.40
CA LEU A 145 -0.88 3.48 12.83
C LEU A 145 0.27 3.48 13.86
N ARG A 146 -0.03 3.58 15.14
CA ARG A 146 0.98 3.52 16.21
C ARG A 146 1.79 2.23 16.13
N GLY A 147 3.11 2.36 16.04
CA GLY A 147 4.04 1.23 15.95
C GLY A 147 4.01 0.47 14.62
N GLN A 148 3.21 0.90 13.63
CA GLN A 148 3.14 0.26 12.33
C GLN A 148 4.37 0.52 11.47
N THR A 149 4.76 -0.50 10.71
CA THR A 149 5.81 -0.36 9.69
C THR A 149 5.24 0.29 8.43
N LEU A 150 5.73 1.46 8.09
CA LEU A 150 5.22 2.28 6.99
C LEU A 150 6.32 2.65 5.99
N LEU A 151 6.10 2.29 4.73
CA LEU A 151 6.84 2.80 3.59
C LEU A 151 5.94 3.76 2.80
N VAL A 152 6.40 4.97 2.55
CA VAL A 152 5.77 5.90 1.61
C VAL A 152 6.72 6.14 0.45
N ALA A 153 6.23 6.12 -0.79
CA ALA A 153 7.03 6.51 -1.93
C ALA A 153 6.25 7.45 -2.85
N HIS A 154 6.90 8.53 -3.30
CA HIS A 154 6.28 9.56 -4.15
C HIS A 154 7.23 10.00 -5.24
N GLY A 155 6.73 10.16 -6.48
CA GLY A 155 7.53 10.70 -7.57
C GLY A 155 7.71 12.22 -7.44
N ASP A 156 8.88 12.74 -7.80
CA ASP A 156 9.17 14.18 -7.80
C ASP A 156 8.44 14.95 -8.92
N ARG A 157 7.98 14.24 -9.97
CA ARG A 157 7.19 14.79 -11.08
C ARG A 157 5.70 14.53 -10.96
N GLU A 158 5.23 14.35 -9.74
CA GLU A 158 3.83 14.12 -9.42
C GLU A 158 2.95 15.35 -9.75
N ARG A 159 1.74 15.10 -10.31
CA ARG A 159 0.79 16.14 -10.71
C ARG A 159 -0.67 15.84 -10.36
N MET A 160 -0.94 14.65 -9.81
CA MET A 160 -2.30 14.21 -9.49
C MET A 160 -2.57 14.17 -7.99
N THR A 161 -1.55 13.86 -7.20
CA THR A 161 -1.59 13.87 -5.74
C THR A 161 -0.50 14.82 -5.23
N ASP A 162 -0.62 15.25 -3.98
CA ASP A 162 0.34 16.20 -3.41
C ASP A 162 1.46 15.48 -2.62
N PRO A 163 2.72 15.52 -3.09
CA PRO A 163 3.85 14.94 -2.36
C PRO A 163 4.08 15.56 -0.97
N ARG A 164 3.68 16.83 -0.79
CA ARG A 164 3.78 17.50 0.53
C ARG A 164 2.79 16.92 1.52
N ALA A 165 1.58 16.56 1.05
CA ALA A 165 0.59 15.90 1.89
C ALA A 165 1.09 14.54 2.36
N SER A 166 1.77 13.75 1.51
CA SER A 166 2.36 12.48 1.91
C SER A 166 3.54 12.65 2.88
N LEU A 167 4.37 13.69 2.69
CA LEU A 167 5.46 14.02 3.62
C LEU A 167 4.90 14.42 4.99
N TRP A 168 3.92 15.32 5.02
CA TRP A 168 3.25 15.72 6.25
C TRP A 168 2.59 14.53 6.97
N PHE A 169 1.92 13.65 6.23
CA PHE A 169 1.31 12.44 6.81
C PHE A 169 2.37 11.49 7.40
N ALA A 170 3.44 11.21 6.66
CA ALA A 170 4.54 10.37 7.13
C ALA A 170 5.19 10.97 8.40
N GLY A 171 5.37 12.29 8.45
CA GLY A 171 5.87 12.98 9.64
C GLY A 171 4.99 12.76 10.87
N ARG A 172 3.67 12.85 10.72
CA ARG A 172 2.74 12.58 11.83
C ARG A 172 2.74 11.11 12.27
N VAL A 173 2.98 10.16 11.36
CA VAL A 173 3.12 8.76 11.75
C VAL A 173 4.46 8.52 12.44
N ALA A 174 5.53 9.18 12.02
CA ALA A 174 6.85 9.10 12.65
C ALA A 174 6.86 9.62 14.11
N GLU A 175 5.90 10.44 14.51
CA GLU A 175 5.71 10.84 15.93
C GLU A 175 5.23 9.67 16.83
N ILE A 176 4.70 8.60 16.22
CA ILE A 176 4.06 7.47 16.94
C ILE A 176 4.55 6.09 16.49
N SER A 177 5.50 6.02 15.57
CA SER A 177 6.17 4.79 15.11
C SER A 177 7.59 5.09 14.66
N ASP A 178 8.55 4.28 15.10
CA ASP A 178 9.96 4.36 14.70
C ASP A 178 10.25 3.63 13.36
N HIS A 179 9.23 3.02 12.75
CA HIS A 179 9.36 2.20 11.55
C HIS A 179 8.76 2.88 10.32
N VAL A 180 9.10 4.16 10.10
CA VAL A 180 8.58 4.95 8.98
C VAL A 180 9.73 5.37 8.07
N ALA A 181 9.60 5.05 6.78
CA ALA A 181 10.50 5.52 5.73
C ALA A 181 9.72 6.18 4.60
N ARG A 182 10.23 7.27 4.03
CA ARG A 182 9.63 7.88 2.84
C ARG A 182 10.70 8.17 1.77
N PHE A 183 10.40 7.74 0.54
CA PHE A 183 11.29 7.89 -0.60
C PHE A 183 10.74 8.86 -1.65
N GLU A 184 11.66 9.60 -2.28
CA GLU A 184 11.40 10.44 -3.45
C GLU A 184 11.95 9.74 -4.69
N VAL A 185 11.06 9.33 -5.61
CA VAL A 185 11.45 8.66 -6.84
C VAL A 185 11.70 9.70 -7.93
N LEU A 186 12.96 10.08 -8.08
CA LEU A 186 13.37 11.15 -8.97
C LEU A 186 13.11 10.81 -10.45
N GLY A 187 12.52 11.75 -11.16
CA GLY A 187 12.23 11.63 -12.59
C GLY A 187 10.93 10.92 -12.93
N ASP A 188 10.17 10.44 -11.95
CA ASP A 188 8.90 9.75 -12.16
C ASP A 188 7.71 10.48 -11.53
N GLY A 189 6.51 10.09 -11.88
CA GLY A 189 5.26 10.71 -11.42
C GLY A 189 4.19 9.66 -11.13
N HIS A 190 2.94 10.09 -11.09
CA HIS A 190 1.80 9.28 -10.62
C HIS A 190 1.65 7.91 -11.27
N ALA A 191 2.05 7.80 -12.54
CA ALA A 191 1.92 6.54 -13.28
C ALA A 191 2.99 5.50 -12.93
N MET A 192 4.09 5.89 -12.28
CA MET A 192 5.20 5.01 -11.86
C MET A 192 5.80 4.19 -13.02
N LEU A 193 5.88 4.77 -14.23
CA LEU A 193 6.24 4.05 -15.44
C LEU A 193 7.70 4.22 -15.86
N ARG A 194 8.32 5.38 -15.56
CA ARG A 194 9.68 5.68 -16.03
C ARG A 194 10.74 4.91 -15.26
N ARG A 195 10.47 4.63 -14.00
CA ARG A 195 11.33 3.88 -13.09
C ARG A 195 10.60 2.65 -12.52
N ALA A 196 9.76 2.01 -13.34
CA ALA A 196 8.90 0.91 -12.92
C ALA A 196 9.64 -0.20 -12.15
N GLY A 197 10.85 -0.57 -12.59
CA GLY A 197 11.68 -1.56 -11.90
C GLY A 197 12.06 -1.16 -10.48
N ASP A 198 12.37 0.13 -10.25
CA ASP A 198 12.75 0.63 -8.93
C ASP A 198 11.55 0.60 -7.96
N TRP A 199 10.37 1.04 -8.44
CA TRP A 199 9.12 0.92 -7.68
C TRP A 199 8.78 -0.53 -7.32
N HIS A 200 8.84 -1.43 -8.31
CA HIS A 200 8.53 -2.84 -8.10
C HIS A 200 9.51 -3.51 -7.12
N GLY A 201 10.81 -3.22 -7.28
CA GLY A 201 11.88 -3.75 -6.42
C GLY A 201 11.75 -3.26 -4.97
N LEU A 202 11.53 -1.95 -4.78
CA LEU A 202 11.35 -1.37 -3.46
C LEU A 202 10.20 -2.04 -2.70
N VAL A 203 9.04 -2.15 -3.37
CA VAL A 203 7.83 -2.72 -2.74
C VAL A 203 7.97 -4.21 -2.47
N ALA A 204 8.57 -4.98 -3.39
CA ALA A 204 8.74 -6.41 -3.21
C ALA A 204 9.67 -6.72 -2.02
N ARG A 205 10.83 -6.04 -1.93
CA ARG A 205 11.74 -6.18 -0.77
C ARG A 205 11.10 -5.71 0.53
N PHE A 206 10.43 -4.56 0.52
CA PHE A 206 9.70 -4.08 1.69
C PHE A 206 8.67 -5.11 2.18
N ALA A 207 7.89 -5.69 1.28
CA ALA A 207 6.87 -6.67 1.64
C ALA A 207 7.49 -7.94 2.27
N MET A 208 8.57 -8.46 1.71
CA MET A 208 9.27 -9.62 2.27
C MET A 208 9.86 -9.32 3.65
N ALA A 209 10.47 -8.14 3.82
CA ALA A 209 11.03 -7.73 5.10
C ALA A 209 9.95 -7.48 6.16
N ALA A 210 8.85 -6.82 5.83
CA ALA A 210 7.74 -6.61 6.75
C ALA A 210 7.07 -7.93 7.19
N LEU A 211 7.04 -8.95 6.32
CA LEU A 211 6.65 -10.31 6.70
C LEU A 211 7.70 -11.03 7.57
N GLY A 212 8.90 -10.45 7.77
CA GLY A 212 9.97 -11.04 8.55
C GLY A 212 10.73 -12.16 7.85
N LEU A 213 10.65 -12.23 6.52
CA LEU A 213 11.31 -13.26 5.70
C LEU A 213 12.75 -12.88 5.34
N GLU A 214 13.08 -11.61 5.44
CA GLU A 214 14.43 -11.06 5.22
C GLU A 214 14.56 -9.74 6.00
N PRO A 215 15.78 -9.24 6.26
CA PRO A 215 15.97 -7.90 6.81
C PRO A 215 15.50 -6.84 5.80
N PHE A 216 15.17 -5.64 6.29
CA PHE A 216 14.98 -4.48 5.39
C PHE A 216 16.28 -4.20 4.64
N ASP A 217 16.18 -3.82 3.37
CA ASP A 217 17.35 -3.37 2.63
C ASP A 217 17.97 -2.12 3.30
N ASP A 218 19.26 -1.89 3.05
CA ASP A 218 20.01 -0.83 3.73
C ASP A 218 19.36 0.56 3.54
N ALA A 219 18.77 0.83 2.37
CA ALA A 219 18.14 2.12 2.12
C ALA A 219 16.90 2.31 3.00
N VAL A 220 16.08 1.29 3.14
CA VAL A 220 14.88 1.33 4.00
C VAL A 220 15.28 1.33 5.47
N ALA A 221 16.20 0.47 5.88
CA ALA A 221 16.68 0.39 7.26
C ALA A 221 17.33 1.72 7.72
N ASN A 222 18.17 2.32 6.87
CA ASN A 222 18.82 3.60 7.16
C ASN A 222 17.80 4.75 7.22
N ALA A 223 16.80 4.75 6.33
CA ALA A 223 15.74 5.76 6.37
C ALA A 223 14.92 5.66 7.67
N MET A 224 14.54 4.45 8.08
CA MET A 224 13.84 4.23 9.37
C MET A 224 14.71 4.65 10.56
N ALA A 225 15.99 4.28 10.57
CA ALA A 225 16.91 4.64 11.63
C ALA A 225 17.20 6.14 11.73
N ALA A 226 17.21 6.85 10.60
CA ALA A 226 17.37 8.30 10.57
C ALA A 226 16.14 9.04 11.14
N GLY A 227 14.95 8.45 11.01
CA GLY A 227 13.71 9.07 11.47
C GLY A 227 13.32 10.34 10.72
N ALA A 228 12.44 11.13 11.31
CA ALA A 228 12.02 12.41 10.74
C ALA A 228 13.00 13.54 11.17
N PRO A 229 13.33 14.50 10.28
CA PRO A 229 12.86 14.63 8.88
C PRO A 229 13.69 13.85 7.84
N GLU A 230 14.91 13.43 8.16
CA GLU A 230 15.90 12.91 7.20
C GLU A 230 15.41 11.62 6.51
N GLY A 231 14.85 10.68 7.26
CA GLY A 231 14.31 9.42 6.74
C GLY A 231 13.01 9.57 5.94
N LEU A 232 12.46 10.80 5.86
CA LEU A 232 11.22 11.08 5.13
C LEU A 232 11.42 11.84 3.80
N SER A 233 12.67 12.12 3.42
CA SER A 233 13.01 12.80 2.17
C SER A 233 14.18 12.13 1.46
N VAL A 234 14.19 10.81 1.47
CA VAL A 234 15.29 10.01 0.92
C VAL A 234 15.13 9.85 -0.58
N PRO A 235 16.09 10.28 -1.42
CA PRO A 235 16.02 9.98 -2.83
C PRO A 235 16.21 8.48 -3.08
N LEU A 236 15.29 7.88 -3.83
CA LEU A 236 15.46 6.48 -4.25
C LEU A 236 16.58 6.43 -5.30
N SER A 237 17.75 5.91 -4.91
CA SER A 237 18.87 5.66 -5.82
C SER A 237 18.53 4.59 -6.87
N ARG A 238 19.27 4.58 -7.96
CA ARG A 238 19.14 3.53 -9.00
C ARG A 238 19.85 2.25 -8.57
#